data_ba3047c870073e9c2c7793fcfabb9a9a
#
_entry.id   ba3047c870073e9c2c7793fcfabb9a9a
#
_cell.length_a   1.000
_cell.length_b   1.000
_cell.length_c   1.000
_cell.angle_alpha   90.00
_cell.angle_beta   90.00
_cell.angle_gamma   90.00
#
_symmetry.space_group_name_H-M   'P 1'
#
loop_
_entity.id
_entity.type
_entity.pdbx_description
1 polymer ?
#
loop_
_entity_poly.entity_id
_entity_poly.type
_entity_poly.pdbx_seq_one_letter_code
_entity_poly.pdbx_strand_id
1 'polypeptide(L)'
;MTNYCEALREVSASHGEIPGRKGYPGYMYSDLAALYERAGCIRGKAGTLTQLPILTMPGDDIGHPIPDLTGYITEGQIVIDRELDRRGIYPPIKVLPSLSRLMDAGTGEGYTDADHPALAHQLFAAYARAVRVRTLASVMGEQGLPEADRKFLEFGQRFEEQFLNQPASRTLEESMEAGWSVLRGLPRTELTRLSDAQIKRHLEEPAHG
;
A
#
# COMPACT_ATOMS: atom_id res chain seq x y z
N MET A 1 -6.47 -17.60 -5.81
CA MET A 1 -5.84 -17.66 -7.15
C MET A 1 -4.57 -18.52 -7.20
N THR A 2 -3.78 -18.62 -6.15
CA THR A 2 -2.56 -19.45 -6.10
C THR A 2 -2.83 -20.89 -6.58
N ASN A 3 -3.82 -21.57 -6.00
CA ASN A 3 -4.15 -22.95 -6.37
C ASN A 3 -4.53 -23.12 -7.85
N TYR A 4 -5.19 -22.11 -8.44
CA TYR A 4 -5.49 -22.10 -9.87
C TYR A 4 -4.20 -22.06 -10.70
N CYS A 5 -3.28 -21.17 -10.38
CA CYS A 5 -2.00 -21.05 -11.10
C CYS A 5 -1.14 -22.30 -10.95
N GLU A 6 -1.12 -22.92 -9.77
CA GLU A 6 -0.40 -24.18 -9.53
C GLU A 6 -1.00 -25.32 -10.34
N ALA A 7 -2.32 -25.46 -10.36
CA ALA A 7 -3.00 -26.45 -11.19
C ALA A 7 -2.72 -26.25 -12.68
N LEU A 8 -2.71 -24.99 -13.14
CA LEU A 8 -2.37 -24.64 -14.52
C LEU A 8 -0.94 -25.07 -14.87
N ARG A 9 0.03 -24.87 -13.96
CA ARG A 9 1.41 -25.32 -14.11
C ARG A 9 1.50 -26.84 -14.25
N GLU A 10 0.78 -27.59 -13.41
CA GLU A 10 0.78 -29.06 -13.44
C GLU A 10 0.15 -29.60 -14.72
N VAL A 11 -0.96 -29.02 -15.16
CA VAL A 11 -1.64 -29.40 -16.41
C VAL A 11 -0.73 -29.14 -17.62
N SER A 12 -0.13 -27.94 -17.70
CA SER A 12 0.81 -27.59 -18.77
C SER A 12 2.01 -28.56 -18.81
N ALA A 13 2.58 -28.89 -17.65
CA ALA A 13 3.69 -29.84 -17.55
C ALA A 13 3.26 -31.26 -18.01
N SER A 14 2.05 -31.71 -17.65
CA SER A 14 1.54 -33.02 -18.06
C SER A 14 1.32 -33.14 -19.56
N HIS A 15 1.06 -32.03 -20.23
CA HIS A 15 0.92 -31.94 -21.70
C HIS A 15 2.27 -31.80 -22.41
N GLY A 16 3.38 -31.71 -21.68
CA GLY A 16 4.72 -31.54 -22.26
C GLY A 16 4.94 -30.17 -22.91
N GLU A 17 4.20 -29.14 -22.47
CA GLU A 17 4.35 -27.78 -22.98
C GLU A 17 5.68 -27.17 -22.54
N ILE A 18 6.22 -26.25 -23.35
CA ILE A 18 7.48 -25.56 -23.02
C ILE A 18 7.21 -24.63 -21.83
N PRO A 19 7.89 -24.84 -20.68
CA PRO A 19 7.65 -24.02 -19.50
C PRO A 19 8.20 -22.61 -19.67
N GLY A 20 7.47 -21.63 -19.16
CA GLY A 20 7.94 -20.28 -18.98
C GLY A 20 8.64 -20.07 -17.63
N ARG A 21 8.61 -18.84 -17.11
CA ARG A 21 9.26 -18.44 -15.86
C ARG A 21 8.76 -19.29 -14.67
N LYS A 22 9.70 -19.86 -13.92
CA LYS A 22 9.45 -20.76 -12.76
C LYS A 22 8.52 -21.95 -13.07
N GLY A 23 8.48 -22.41 -14.34
CA GLY A 23 7.70 -23.57 -14.76
C GLY A 23 6.23 -23.29 -15.05
N TYR A 24 5.77 -22.05 -14.97
CA TYR A 24 4.40 -21.67 -15.37
C TYR A 24 4.28 -21.56 -16.88
N PRO A 25 3.10 -21.89 -17.47
CA PRO A 25 2.90 -21.74 -18.91
C PRO A 25 2.94 -20.28 -19.33
N GLY A 26 3.42 -20.01 -20.54
CA GLY A 26 3.52 -18.66 -21.07
C GLY A 26 2.17 -17.93 -21.20
N TYR A 27 1.07 -18.69 -21.36
CA TYR A 27 -0.29 -18.15 -21.45
C TYR A 27 -0.97 -17.87 -20.12
N MET A 28 -0.33 -18.12 -18.96
CA MET A 28 -0.91 -17.86 -17.64
C MET A 28 -1.37 -16.41 -17.49
N TYR A 29 -0.67 -15.44 -18.10
CA TYR A 29 -1.08 -14.05 -18.12
C TYR A 29 -2.46 -13.87 -18.78
N SER A 30 -2.65 -14.44 -19.97
CA SER A 30 -3.90 -14.29 -20.72
C SER A 30 -5.07 -14.97 -20.00
N ASP A 31 -4.83 -16.09 -19.35
CA ASP A 31 -5.86 -16.80 -18.58
C ASP A 31 -6.27 -16.00 -17.34
N LEU A 32 -5.31 -15.44 -16.61
CA LEU A 32 -5.58 -14.57 -15.46
C LEU A 32 -6.31 -13.29 -15.92
N ALA A 33 -5.87 -12.66 -17.01
CA ALA A 33 -6.53 -11.48 -17.56
C ALA A 33 -8.00 -11.79 -17.93
N ALA A 34 -8.27 -12.90 -18.62
CA ALA A 34 -9.63 -13.29 -18.98
C ALA A 34 -10.54 -13.52 -17.77
N LEU A 35 -9.97 -13.96 -16.62
CA LEU A 35 -10.71 -14.08 -15.36
C LEU A 35 -10.99 -12.72 -14.72
N TYR A 36 -9.99 -11.83 -14.69
CA TYR A 36 -10.08 -10.54 -14.01
C TYR A 36 -10.85 -9.49 -14.82
N GLU A 37 -10.84 -9.55 -16.15
CA GLU A 37 -11.64 -8.68 -17.04
C GLU A 37 -13.15 -8.83 -16.87
N ARG A 38 -13.60 -9.83 -16.09
CA ARG A 38 -15.01 -9.95 -15.70
C ARG A 38 -15.44 -8.91 -14.66
N ALA A 39 -14.47 -8.27 -13.96
CA ALA A 39 -14.76 -7.13 -13.10
C ALA A 39 -15.13 -5.91 -13.96
N GLY A 40 -16.01 -5.07 -13.44
CA GLY A 40 -16.33 -3.82 -14.11
C GLY A 40 -17.78 -3.40 -14.05
N CYS A 41 -18.08 -2.39 -14.84
CA CYS A 41 -19.42 -1.82 -15.02
C CYS A 41 -19.78 -1.84 -16.51
N ILE A 42 -20.95 -2.35 -16.83
CA ILE A 42 -21.46 -2.40 -18.21
C ILE A 42 -22.42 -1.23 -18.43
N ARG A 43 -22.14 -0.41 -19.45
CA ARG A 43 -22.99 0.73 -19.79
C ARG A 43 -24.45 0.27 -20.04
N GLY A 44 -25.40 0.91 -19.39
CA GLY A 44 -26.83 0.59 -19.48
C GLY A 44 -27.28 -0.59 -18.63
N LYS A 45 -26.42 -1.17 -17.81
CA LYS A 45 -26.77 -2.16 -16.78
C LYS A 45 -26.63 -1.53 -15.40
N ALA A 46 -27.55 -1.89 -14.51
CA ALA A 46 -27.44 -1.50 -13.11
C ALA A 46 -26.40 -2.37 -12.39
N GLY A 47 -25.60 -1.74 -11.52
CA GLY A 47 -24.62 -2.42 -10.69
C GLY A 47 -23.24 -2.59 -11.34
N THR A 48 -22.32 -3.04 -10.50
CA THR A 48 -20.91 -3.28 -10.82
C THR A 48 -20.45 -4.63 -10.26
N LEU A 49 -19.43 -5.23 -10.86
CA LEU A 49 -18.74 -6.39 -10.32
C LEU A 49 -17.34 -5.97 -9.88
N THR A 50 -17.08 -6.07 -8.58
CA THR A 50 -15.75 -5.87 -8.02
C THR A 50 -15.14 -7.23 -7.68
N GLN A 51 -13.90 -7.47 -8.10
CA GLN A 51 -13.14 -8.66 -7.74
C GLN A 51 -12.01 -8.31 -6.80
N LEU A 52 -11.88 -9.10 -5.73
CA LEU A 52 -10.77 -9.02 -4.78
C LEU A 52 -10.02 -10.36 -4.78
N PRO A 53 -9.07 -10.58 -5.72
CA PRO A 53 -8.33 -11.83 -5.79
C PRO A 53 -7.38 -11.97 -4.61
N ILE A 54 -7.52 -13.04 -3.83
CA ILE A 54 -6.63 -13.39 -2.73
C ILE A 54 -5.64 -14.44 -3.21
N LEU A 55 -4.36 -14.19 -2.97
CA LEU A 55 -3.28 -15.10 -3.33
C LEU A 55 -2.18 -15.11 -2.26
N THR A 56 -1.36 -16.15 -2.26
CA THR A 56 -0.16 -16.24 -1.45
C THR A 56 1.07 -15.88 -2.28
N MET A 57 2.07 -15.30 -1.62
CA MET A 57 3.39 -15.05 -2.22
C MET A 57 4.36 -16.14 -1.80
N PRO A 58 4.69 -17.11 -2.67
CA PRO A 58 5.66 -18.14 -2.34
C PRO A 58 7.01 -17.54 -1.96
N GLY A 59 7.51 -17.89 -0.75
CA GLY A 59 8.76 -17.33 -0.23
C GLY A 59 8.71 -15.83 0.09
N ASP A 60 7.53 -15.24 0.27
CA ASP A 60 7.31 -13.81 0.43
C ASP A 60 7.86 -12.96 -0.75
N ASP A 61 8.04 -13.60 -1.92
CA ASP A 61 8.58 -13.00 -3.14
C ASP A 61 7.47 -12.36 -3.98
N ILE A 62 7.33 -11.03 -3.89
CA ILE A 62 6.38 -10.26 -4.71
C ILE A 62 6.69 -10.37 -6.21
N GLY A 63 7.96 -10.64 -6.57
CA GLY A 63 8.39 -10.86 -7.95
C GLY A 63 8.12 -12.29 -8.46
N HIS A 64 7.49 -13.16 -7.66
CA HIS A 64 7.06 -14.48 -8.12
C HIS A 64 5.97 -14.33 -9.21
N PRO A 65 5.92 -15.20 -10.26
CA PRO A 65 4.97 -15.04 -11.37
C PRO A 65 3.51 -14.84 -10.98
N ILE A 66 3.05 -15.47 -9.91
CA ILE A 66 1.67 -15.35 -9.46
C ILE A 66 1.34 -13.93 -8.97
N PRO A 67 2.00 -13.36 -7.93
CA PRO A 67 1.72 -12.00 -7.50
C PRO A 67 2.14 -10.95 -8.53
N ASP A 68 3.22 -11.17 -9.28
CA ASP A 68 3.73 -10.24 -10.28
C ASP A 68 2.70 -10.02 -11.42
N LEU A 69 2.21 -11.09 -12.03
CA LEU A 69 1.21 -10.99 -13.09
C LEU A 69 -0.15 -10.49 -12.56
N THR A 70 -0.59 -10.96 -11.40
CA THR A 70 -1.83 -10.48 -10.78
C THR A 70 -1.77 -8.99 -10.49
N GLY A 71 -0.67 -8.51 -9.90
CA GLY A 71 -0.45 -7.10 -9.61
C GLY A 71 -0.35 -6.24 -10.88
N TYR A 72 0.10 -6.81 -12.00
CA TYR A 72 0.16 -6.11 -13.28
C TYR A 72 -1.24 -5.97 -13.94
N ILE A 73 -2.09 -7.00 -13.82
CA ILE A 73 -3.43 -7.02 -14.45
C ILE A 73 -4.43 -6.20 -13.64
N THR A 74 -4.39 -6.29 -12.30
CA THR A 74 -5.37 -5.62 -11.41
C THR A 74 -5.07 -4.14 -11.23
N GLU A 75 -6.08 -3.35 -10.84
CA GLU A 75 -5.95 -1.90 -10.63
C GLU A 75 -5.21 -1.51 -9.35
N GLY A 76 -4.95 -2.46 -8.48
CA GLY A 76 -4.20 -2.22 -7.26
C GLY A 76 -3.86 -3.51 -6.53
N GLN A 77 -3.03 -3.39 -5.50
CA GLN A 77 -2.65 -4.51 -4.65
C GLN A 77 -2.51 -4.06 -3.20
N ILE A 78 -2.89 -4.94 -2.28
CA ILE A 78 -2.66 -4.80 -0.85
C ILE A 78 -1.71 -5.94 -0.45
N VAL A 79 -0.53 -5.59 0.01
CA VAL A 79 0.51 -6.56 0.40
C VAL A 79 0.51 -6.70 1.91
N ILE A 80 0.40 -7.94 2.38
CA ILE A 80 0.44 -8.28 3.80
C ILE A 80 1.87 -8.71 4.18
N ASP A 81 2.37 -8.23 5.32
CA ASP A 81 3.72 -8.47 5.80
C ASP A 81 3.73 -9.21 7.14
N ARG A 82 4.42 -10.35 7.20
CA ARG A 82 4.54 -11.17 8.41
C ARG A 82 5.35 -10.51 9.52
N GLU A 83 6.28 -9.62 9.17
CA GLU A 83 7.08 -8.90 10.17
C GLU A 83 6.24 -7.88 10.92
N LEU A 84 5.35 -7.16 10.23
CA LEU A 84 4.39 -6.26 10.88
C LEU A 84 3.45 -7.01 11.81
N ASP A 85 2.96 -8.20 11.41
CA ASP A 85 2.13 -9.06 12.25
C ASP A 85 2.87 -9.49 13.52
N ARG A 86 4.14 -9.95 13.40
CA ARG A 86 4.97 -10.30 14.57
C ARG A 86 5.21 -9.15 15.53
N ARG A 87 5.20 -7.91 15.03
CA ARG A 87 5.32 -6.68 15.81
C ARG A 87 3.99 -6.21 16.40
N GLY A 88 2.90 -6.96 16.19
CA GLY A 88 1.57 -6.64 16.69
C GLY A 88 0.87 -5.50 15.96
N ILE A 89 1.30 -5.16 14.74
CA ILE A 89 0.66 -4.16 13.87
C ILE A 89 -0.47 -4.84 13.10
N TYR A 90 -1.71 -4.40 13.33
CA TYR A 90 -2.88 -4.97 12.66
C TYR A 90 -3.80 -3.87 12.09
N PRO A 91 -4.27 -3.98 10.81
CA PRO A 91 -3.87 -4.99 9.82
C PRO A 91 -2.40 -4.84 9.40
N PRO A 92 -1.67 -5.95 9.16
CA PRO A 92 -0.24 -5.92 8.86
C PRO A 92 0.03 -5.57 7.39
N ILE A 93 -0.41 -4.41 6.96
CA ILE A 93 -0.31 -3.93 5.57
C ILE A 93 1.07 -3.32 5.33
N LYS A 94 1.81 -3.89 4.39
CA LYS A 94 3.07 -3.32 3.89
C LYS A 94 2.76 -2.17 2.94
N VAL A 95 2.86 -0.95 3.44
CA VAL A 95 2.39 0.26 2.75
C VAL A 95 3.11 0.50 1.42
N LEU A 96 4.46 0.41 1.39
CA LEU A 96 5.24 0.84 0.22
C LEU A 96 4.99 0.01 -1.05
N PRO A 97 4.86 -1.33 -1.01
CA PRO A 97 4.49 -2.11 -2.20
C PRO A 97 2.99 -2.18 -2.45
N SER A 98 2.16 -1.70 -1.52
CA SER A 98 0.70 -1.59 -1.71
C SER A 98 0.38 -0.33 -2.49
N LEU A 99 -0.48 -0.47 -3.49
CA LEU A 99 -0.84 0.65 -4.37
C LEU A 99 -2.25 0.50 -4.92
N SER A 100 -2.83 1.63 -5.35
CA SER A 100 -4.00 1.70 -6.23
C SER A 100 -3.68 2.65 -7.38
N ARG A 101 -3.84 2.17 -8.62
CA ARG A 101 -3.65 3.00 -9.83
C ARG A 101 -4.77 4.03 -10.02
N LEU A 102 -5.91 3.80 -9.35
CA LEU A 102 -7.09 4.66 -9.43
C LEU A 102 -7.23 5.59 -8.21
N MET A 103 -6.25 5.63 -7.32
CA MET A 103 -6.32 6.41 -6.09
C MET A 103 -6.63 7.90 -6.38
N ASP A 104 -5.87 8.51 -7.27
CA ASP A 104 -6.03 9.94 -7.59
C ASP A 104 -7.38 10.26 -8.23
N ALA A 105 -7.99 9.29 -8.95
CA ALA A 105 -9.31 9.45 -9.54
C ALA A 105 -10.46 9.17 -8.57
N GLY A 106 -10.18 8.56 -7.42
CA GLY A 106 -11.16 8.16 -6.40
C GLY A 106 -11.06 8.94 -5.09
N THR A 107 -10.19 9.96 -5.01
CA THR A 107 -9.98 10.76 -3.80
C THR A 107 -10.03 12.25 -4.10
N GLY A 108 -10.31 13.07 -3.08
CA GLY A 108 -10.44 14.51 -3.19
C GLY A 108 -11.87 14.97 -3.48
N GLU A 109 -12.01 16.17 -4.00
CA GLU A 109 -13.29 16.85 -4.19
C GLU A 109 -14.31 15.98 -4.96
N GLY A 110 -15.49 15.82 -4.39
CA GLY A 110 -16.56 14.98 -4.93
C GLY A 110 -16.55 13.50 -4.49
N TYR A 111 -15.47 13.03 -3.88
CA TYR A 111 -15.33 11.66 -3.37
C TYR A 111 -14.98 11.62 -1.89
N THR A 112 -13.99 12.40 -1.49
CA THR A 112 -13.49 12.46 -0.11
C THR A 112 -13.18 13.91 0.25
N ASP A 113 -12.55 14.17 1.40
CA ASP A 113 -12.05 15.49 1.73
C ASP A 113 -11.05 16.01 0.66
N ALA A 114 -11.10 17.31 0.37
CA ALA A 114 -10.25 17.94 -0.64
C ALA A 114 -8.74 17.80 -0.33
N ASP A 115 -8.37 17.70 0.94
CA ASP A 115 -6.97 17.58 1.37
C ASP A 115 -6.48 16.12 1.42
N HIS A 116 -7.39 15.12 1.21
CA HIS A 116 -7.03 13.71 1.25
C HIS A 116 -5.87 13.31 0.31
N PRO A 117 -5.84 13.71 -0.98
CA PRO A 117 -4.74 13.34 -1.86
C PRO A 117 -3.39 13.87 -1.36
N ALA A 118 -3.34 15.12 -0.92
CA ALA A 118 -2.12 15.74 -0.42
C ALA A 118 -1.62 15.06 0.86
N LEU A 119 -2.53 14.75 1.79
CA LEU A 119 -2.23 14.00 3.01
C LEU A 119 -1.65 12.62 2.69
N ALA A 120 -2.32 11.86 1.82
CA ALA A 120 -1.88 10.52 1.41
C ALA A 120 -0.48 10.53 0.79
N HIS A 121 -0.22 11.47 -0.14
CA HIS A 121 1.10 11.62 -0.76
C HIS A 121 2.18 12.02 0.25
N GLN A 122 1.86 12.89 1.22
CA GLN A 122 2.81 13.29 2.25
C GLN A 122 3.13 12.14 3.20
N LEU A 123 2.12 11.41 3.66
CA LEU A 123 2.30 10.24 4.53
C LEU A 123 3.14 9.17 3.84
N PHE A 124 2.85 8.85 2.58
CA PHE A 124 3.59 7.86 1.81
C PHE A 124 5.06 8.26 1.64
N ALA A 125 5.33 9.52 1.25
CA ALA A 125 6.69 10.03 1.07
C ALA A 125 7.48 10.03 2.39
N ALA A 126 6.86 10.46 3.48
CA ALA A 126 7.47 10.48 4.80
C ALA A 126 7.78 9.06 5.31
N TYR A 127 6.84 8.11 5.13
CA TYR A 127 7.05 6.73 5.52
C TYR A 127 8.14 6.03 4.68
N ALA A 128 8.19 6.30 3.38
CA ALA A 128 9.26 5.81 2.52
C ALA A 128 10.65 6.30 2.99
N ARG A 129 10.74 7.55 3.46
CA ARG A 129 11.98 8.07 4.06
C ARG A 129 12.27 7.42 5.41
N ALA A 130 11.28 7.25 6.27
CA ALA A 130 11.43 6.59 7.56
C ALA A 130 11.97 5.15 7.42
N VAL A 131 11.47 4.38 6.46
CA VAL A 131 11.96 3.01 6.17
C VAL A 131 13.42 3.03 5.71
N ARG A 132 13.81 3.97 4.82
CA ARG A 132 15.23 4.13 4.43
C ARG A 132 16.12 4.50 5.59
N VAL A 133 15.70 5.44 6.42
CA VAL A 133 16.47 5.88 7.59
C VAL A 133 16.61 4.73 8.60
N ARG A 134 15.58 3.90 8.79
CA ARG A 134 15.66 2.69 9.62
C ARG A 134 16.73 1.72 9.12
N THR A 135 16.81 1.52 7.80
CA THR A 135 17.87 0.71 7.20
C THR A 135 19.28 1.31 7.42
N LEU A 136 19.42 2.62 7.31
CA LEU A 136 20.69 3.29 7.62
C LEU A 136 21.05 3.16 9.10
N ALA A 137 20.08 3.36 9.99
CA ALA A 137 20.25 3.21 11.44
C ALA A 137 20.73 1.81 11.84
N SER A 138 20.26 0.77 11.16
CA SER A 138 20.69 -0.61 11.43
C SER A 138 22.15 -0.88 11.10
N VAL A 139 22.76 -0.05 10.23
CA VAL A 139 24.17 -0.19 9.82
C VAL A 139 25.10 0.71 10.64
N MET A 140 24.72 1.97 10.84
CA MET A 140 25.61 2.97 11.46
C MET A 140 25.22 3.36 12.90
N GLY A 141 24.11 2.82 13.39
CA GLY A 141 23.55 3.19 14.71
C GLY A 141 22.75 4.50 14.66
N GLU A 142 21.78 4.64 15.56
CA GLU A 142 20.93 5.83 15.63
C GLU A 142 21.70 7.10 16.00
N GLN A 143 22.78 6.96 16.76
CA GLN A 143 23.63 8.09 17.18
C GLN A 143 24.36 8.75 16.00
N GLY A 144 24.63 7.98 14.93
CA GLY A 144 25.27 8.48 13.70
C GLY A 144 24.33 9.24 12.77
N LEU A 145 23.02 9.25 13.05
CA LEU A 145 22.04 9.88 12.16
C LEU A 145 21.96 11.41 12.40
N PRO A 146 21.76 12.19 11.31
CA PRO A 146 21.37 13.59 11.39
C PRO A 146 20.07 13.76 12.19
N GLU A 147 19.90 14.92 12.84
CA GLU A 147 18.69 15.22 13.63
C GLU A 147 17.40 15.09 12.82
N ALA A 148 17.39 15.56 11.58
CA ALA A 148 16.25 15.43 10.69
C ALA A 148 15.86 13.95 10.46
N ASP A 149 16.85 13.06 10.30
CA ASP A 149 16.59 11.65 10.05
C ASP A 149 16.07 10.94 11.32
N ARG A 150 16.52 11.35 12.52
CA ARG A 150 15.94 10.83 13.77
C ARG A 150 14.45 11.17 13.88
N LYS A 151 14.01 12.37 13.45
CA LYS A 151 12.58 12.71 13.41
C LYS A 151 11.78 11.83 12.45
N PHE A 152 12.40 11.33 11.37
CA PHE A 152 11.75 10.35 10.50
C PHE A 152 11.67 8.95 11.12
N LEU A 153 12.62 8.53 11.96
CA LEU A 153 12.47 7.29 12.75
C LEU A 153 11.29 7.38 13.72
N GLU A 154 11.20 8.47 14.48
CA GLU A 154 10.09 8.73 15.39
C GLU A 154 8.74 8.79 14.65
N PHE A 155 8.71 9.46 13.49
CA PHE A 155 7.54 9.48 12.63
C PHE A 155 7.15 8.07 12.17
N GLY A 156 8.10 7.27 11.70
CA GLY A 156 7.85 5.91 11.21
C GLY A 156 7.24 5.02 12.30
N GLN A 157 7.73 5.12 13.53
CA GLN A 157 7.17 4.41 14.67
C GLN A 157 5.74 4.87 14.98
N ARG A 158 5.50 6.17 15.09
CA ARG A 158 4.15 6.72 15.32
C ARG A 158 3.18 6.37 14.19
N PHE A 159 3.64 6.41 12.94
CA PHE A 159 2.83 6.03 11.80
C PHE A 159 2.38 4.56 11.89
N GLU A 160 3.29 3.65 12.24
CA GLU A 160 2.96 2.23 12.41
C GLU A 160 2.02 1.99 13.60
N GLU A 161 2.27 2.63 14.75
CA GLU A 161 1.51 2.42 15.98
C GLU A 161 0.14 3.11 15.99
N GLN A 162 0.04 4.34 15.45
CA GLN A 162 -1.16 5.19 15.60
C GLN A 162 -1.99 5.31 14.33
N PHE A 163 -1.37 5.15 13.16
CA PHE A 163 -2.07 5.22 11.88
C PHE A 163 -2.31 3.85 11.27
N LEU A 164 -1.27 3.03 11.12
CA LEU A 164 -1.38 1.72 10.47
C LEU A 164 -2.05 0.69 11.39
N ASN A 165 -1.73 0.69 12.67
CA ASN A 165 -2.35 -0.21 13.65
C ASN A 165 -3.78 0.24 13.95
N GLN A 166 -4.77 -0.61 13.64
CA GLN A 166 -6.19 -0.34 13.80
C GLN A 166 -6.86 -1.48 14.57
N PRO A 167 -6.89 -1.42 15.90
CA PRO A 167 -7.52 -2.46 16.72
C PRO A 167 -9.05 -2.51 16.56
N ALA A 168 -9.66 -1.41 16.05
CA ALA A 168 -11.07 -1.30 15.74
C ALA A 168 -11.27 -0.66 14.37
N SER A 169 -12.49 -0.76 13.81
CA SER A 169 -12.85 -0.04 12.58
C SER A 169 -12.78 1.47 12.81
N ARG A 170 -12.31 2.18 11.82
CA ARG A 170 -12.13 3.64 11.82
C ARG A 170 -12.77 4.24 10.57
N THR A 171 -13.47 5.35 10.72
CA THR A 171 -14.03 6.08 9.58
C THR A 171 -12.94 6.72 8.73
N LEU A 172 -13.31 7.25 7.57
CA LEU A 172 -12.36 7.98 6.74
C LEU A 172 -11.89 9.27 7.42
N GLU A 173 -12.80 9.99 8.06
CA GLU A 173 -12.52 11.23 8.82
C GLU A 173 -11.54 10.95 9.96
N GLU A 174 -11.81 9.95 10.79
CA GLU A 174 -10.90 9.51 11.85
C GLU A 174 -9.54 9.08 11.32
N SER A 175 -9.52 8.48 10.12
CA SER A 175 -8.26 8.09 9.46
C SER A 175 -7.48 9.31 8.98
N MET A 176 -8.15 10.32 8.46
CA MET A 176 -7.52 11.58 8.07
C MET A 176 -6.97 12.34 9.28
N GLU A 177 -7.74 12.44 10.37
CA GLU A 177 -7.26 13.05 11.63
C GLU A 177 -6.03 12.35 12.19
N ALA A 178 -6.03 11.01 12.21
CA ALA A 178 -4.86 10.24 12.61
C ALA A 178 -3.67 10.50 11.70
N GLY A 179 -3.89 10.59 10.37
CA GLY A 179 -2.87 10.93 9.39
C GLY A 179 -2.25 12.32 9.62
N TRP A 180 -3.07 13.34 9.86
CA TRP A 180 -2.59 14.68 10.22
C TRP A 180 -1.83 14.67 11.55
N SER A 181 -2.35 13.95 12.54
CA SER A 181 -1.72 13.86 13.87
C SER A 181 -0.30 13.31 13.79
N VAL A 182 -0.05 12.25 13.04
CA VAL A 182 1.30 11.65 12.94
C VAL A 182 2.29 12.55 12.21
N LEU A 183 1.83 13.45 11.32
CA LEU A 183 2.69 14.41 10.62
C LEU A 183 3.19 15.56 11.51
N ARG A 184 2.50 15.90 12.60
CA ARG A 184 2.83 17.06 13.48
C ARG A 184 4.26 17.05 14.01
N GLY A 185 4.91 15.89 14.11
CA GLY A 185 6.28 15.80 14.57
C GLY A 185 7.35 16.04 13.53
N LEU A 186 6.99 16.20 12.25
CA LEU A 186 7.94 16.45 11.18
C LEU A 186 8.22 17.95 11.03
N PRO A 187 9.48 18.34 10.69
CA PRO A 187 9.80 19.72 10.38
C PRO A 187 9.00 20.23 9.16
N ARG A 188 8.57 21.50 9.21
CA ARG A 188 7.83 22.13 8.09
C ARG A 188 8.56 22.00 6.74
N THR A 189 9.87 22.08 6.74
CA THR A 189 10.72 21.93 5.55
C THR A 189 10.60 20.56 4.89
N GLU A 190 10.13 19.56 5.60
CA GLU A 190 9.94 18.17 5.12
C GLU A 190 8.51 17.89 4.63
N LEU A 191 7.59 18.82 4.84
CA LEU A 191 6.18 18.72 4.43
C LEU A 191 5.97 19.21 2.98
N THR A 192 6.80 18.75 2.06
CA THR A 192 6.91 19.26 0.70
C THR A 192 5.74 18.94 -0.22
N ARG A 193 4.83 18.06 0.21
CA ARG A 193 3.63 17.66 -0.53
C ARG A 193 2.38 18.42 -0.07
N LEU A 194 2.52 19.26 0.95
CA LEU A 194 1.43 20.06 1.51
C LEU A 194 1.61 21.53 1.14
N SER A 195 0.51 22.22 0.88
CA SER A 195 0.48 23.67 0.76
C SER A 195 0.58 24.35 2.12
N ASP A 196 1.02 25.61 2.15
CA ASP A 196 1.05 26.40 3.39
C ASP A 196 -0.33 26.52 4.06
N ALA A 197 -1.39 26.58 3.27
CA ALA A 197 -2.75 26.65 3.78
C ALA A 197 -3.16 25.34 4.52
N GLN A 198 -2.77 24.19 3.97
CA GLN A 198 -3.00 22.87 4.60
C GLN A 198 -2.19 22.72 5.88
N ILE A 199 -0.92 23.10 5.85
CA ILE A 199 -0.05 23.07 7.03
C ILE A 199 -0.64 23.93 8.16
N LYS A 200 -1.05 25.17 7.84
CA LYS A 200 -1.67 26.05 8.82
C LYS A 200 -2.95 25.46 9.40
N ARG A 201 -3.86 24.96 8.55
CA ARG A 201 -5.16 24.42 8.95
C ARG A 201 -5.05 23.19 9.85
N HIS A 202 -4.18 22.25 9.48
CA HIS A 202 -4.19 20.93 10.11
C HIS A 202 -3.06 20.69 11.12
N LEU A 203 -1.95 21.43 11.03
CA LEU A 203 -0.76 21.17 11.82
C LEU A 203 -0.41 22.29 12.81
N GLU A 204 -0.76 23.55 12.51
CA GLU A 204 -0.45 24.71 13.32
C GLU A 204 -1.64 25.20 14.16
N GLU A 205 -2.88 25.06 13.69
CA GLU A 205 -4.08 25.37 14.46
C GLU A 205 -4.35 24.22 15.46
N PRO A 206 -4.75 24.55 16.73
CA PRO A 206 -5.13 23.52 17.67
C PRO A 206 -6.36 22.76 17.14
N ALA A 207 -6.33 21.42 17.27
CA ALA A 207 -7.45 20.59 16.89
C ALA A 207 -8.73 21.16 17.56
N HIS A 208 -9.73 21.52 16.75
CA HIS A 208 -11.02 21.89 17.26
C HIS A 208 -11.58 20.69 18.04
N GLY A 209 -11.67 20.86 19.36
CA GLY A 209 -12.23 19.88 20.28
C GLY A 209 -13.77 19.75 20.13
#